data_0831f827388126a6e5c271c25b589bda
#
_entry.id   0831f827388126a6e5c271c25b589bda
#
_cell.length_a   1.000
_cell.length_b   1.000
_cell.length_c   1.000
_cell.angle_alpha   90.00
_cell.angle_beta   90.00
_cell.angle_gamma   90.00
#
_symmetry.space_group_name_H-M   'P 1'
#
loop_
_entity.id
_entity.type
_entity.pdbx_description
1 polymer ?
#
loop_
_entity_poly.entity_id
_entity_poly.type
_entity_poly.pdbx_seq_one_letter_code
_entity_poly.pdbx_strand_id
1 'polypeptide(L)'
;MHRNLAATVLCCLAAFAPKAPASDAPTLDNRWAHITTALFCTSQDVDKLLTKPEDRAAALAYFAPLKLSKFYLENGSGDPAAVPVLRDVAAALRAQGYEVSGAVVPSNRGPLCYNDPKDMALLESKVKVLAQVFDEIIVDDWLFTTCTCATCVEERGSQSWADYRSRLVAEQSKIHLIDAARQVRPGVKVIIKYPTWYEGHRQNGYDVARQTPQFDGVSVGIETRQPTTQDQHIPTYSGYVLQKWIGGNAGAKWRSAWLDNYQMEGADDDFVAEVGQAVLARAPEIIFWCAGVLHPPRASASNYPHLAAMMPEFDRLAGLLEGPSRGIPMHLPIGSVGEYNIFGYLGMIGLPIDPRESVPEDTKAAIFTKHSLADPKIADEILARMRGGKEVFLTWPLLQALRQSELGRVLNVISEGGTVSSPIFRTHEGLWETKPIDAGRPFTFPRIELSTWPYARDVGLVREDADFGILMRTSYLGGQVDVLNLPDNTYDLERLPAEVLDAIRLCFFDELGVRLTGPGGVALYPFGSRQYVLYNMNEASEKVSLRFPKTAPVRGWRETMVGRDLPATPVDGGQGPWARHEIDVALTLKPFEIAVVEAP
;
A
#
# COMPACT_ATOMS: atom_id res chain seq x y z
N MET A 1 -12.11 46.33 43.12
CA MET A 1 -13.47 46.49 43.66
C MET A 1 -14.47 45.92 42.65
N HIS A 2 -15.34 45.07 43.16
CA HIS A 2 -16.53 44.43 42.57
C HIS A 2 -16.26 43.28 41.56
N ARG A 3 -16.38 42.09 41.99
CA ARG A 3 -17.46 41.15 42.53
C ARG A 3 -18.16 40.41 41.40
N ASN A 4 -17.79 39.14 41.31
CA ASN A 4 -18.54 37.91 41.13
C ASN A 4 -20.03 37.99 40.77
N LEU A 5 -20.41 37.16 39.81
CA LEU A 5 -21.57 36.29 39.93
C LEU A 5 -21.40 35.09 38.99
N ALA A 6 -21.11 33.95 39.60
CA ALA A 6 -21.24 32.64 38.98
C ALA A 6 -22.69 32.21 39.07
N ALA A 7 -23.29 31.82 37.97
CA ALA A 7 -24.57 31.13 37.94
C ALA A 7 -24.33 29.69 37.49
N THR A 8 -24.36 28.79 38.47
CA THR A 8 -24.34 27.33 38.28
C THR A 8 -25.72 26.89 37.75
N VAL A 9 -25.75 26.46 36.48
CA VAL A 9 -26.94 25.74 35.97
C VAL A 9 -26.60 24.26 36.02
N LEU A 10 -27.16 23.59 37.03
CA LEU A 10 -27.14 22.13 37.16
C LEU A 10 -28.23 21.57 36.25
N CYS A 11 -27.90 21.14 35.03
CA CYS A 11 -28.76 20.34 34.18
C CYS A 11 -28.56 18.86 34.52
N CYS A 12 -29.59 18.27 35.18
CA CYS A 12 -29.72 16.82 35.31
C CYS A 12 -29.94 16.20 33.91
N LEU A 13 -28.88 15.71 33.27
CA LEU A 13 -29.01 14.79 32.17
C LEU A 13 -29.24 13.40 32.75
N ALA A 14 -30.51 12.99 32.81
CA ALA A 14 -30.87 11.59 32.96
C ALA A 14 -30.36 10.85 31.73
N ALA A 15 -29.38 9.98 31.94
CA ALA A 15 -28.84 9.08 30.91
C ALA A 15 -29.97 8.12 30.51
N PHE A 16 -30.64 8.41 29.41
CA PHE A 16 -31.32 7.38 28.62
C PHE A 16 -30.24 6.61 27.88
N ALA A 17 -29.72 5.54 28.46
CA ALA A 17 -29.04 4.51 27.70
C ALA A 17 -30.10 3.96 26.71
N PRO A 18 -29.84 4.01 25.39
CA PRO A 18 -30.72 3.34 24.46
C PRO A 18 -30.63 1.85 24.78
N LYS A 19 -31.80 1.24 25.08
CA LYS A 19 -31.96 -0.20 25.16
C LYS A 19 -31.57 -0.71 23.78
N ALA A 20 -30.44 -1.41 23.68
CA ALA A 20 -30.01 -2.04 22.43
C ALA A 20 -31.18 -2.89 21.93
N PRO A 21 -31.59 -2.77 20.67
CA PRO A 21 -32.56 -3.68 20.09
C PRO A 21 -32.00 -5.09 20.24
N ALA A 22 -32.87 -6.06 20.57
CA ALA A 22 -32.49 -7.47 20.52
C ALA A 22 -31.95 -7.74 19.10
N SER A 23 -30.64 -7.98 18.97
CA SER A 23 -30.03 -8.17 17.68
C SER A 23 -30.52 -9.50 17.11
N ASP A 24 -31.18 -9.44 15.96
CA ASP A 24 -31.24 -10.62 15.10
C ASP A 24 -29.80 -11.06 14.86
N ALA A 25 -29.50 -12.31 15.20
CA ALA A 25 -28.21 -12.91 14.90
C ALA A 25 -27.93 -12.72 13.39
N PRO A 26 -26.70 -12.36 12.97
CA PRO A 26 -26.42 -12.14 11.57
C PRO A 26 -26.74 -13.42 10.79
N THR A 27 -27.81 -13.38 10.04
CA THR A 27 -28.14 -14.41 9.07
C THR A 27 -27.16 -14.29 7.90
N LEU A 28 -26.98 -15.36 7.12
CA LEU A 28 -26.19 -15.33 5.87
C LEU A 28 -26.56 -14.17 4.94
N ASP A 29 -27.77 -13.61 5.10
CA ASP A 29 -28.29 -12.50 4.31
C ASP A 29 -27.75 -11.12 4.73
N ASN A 30 -27.04 -11.01 5.85
CA ASN A 30 -26.46 -9.73 6.33
C ASN A 30 -24.96 -9.64 6.05
N ARG A 31 -24.53 -9.93 4.82
CA ARG A 31 -23.16 -9.76 4.33
C ARG A 31 -23.09 -8.64 3.30
N TRP A 32 -21.90 -8.15 3.05
CA TRP A 32 -21.65 -7.23 1.94
C TRP A 32 -21.88 -7.94 0.60
N ALA A 33 -22.31 -7.20 -0.41
CA ALA A 33 -22.61 -7.75 -1.72
C ALA A 33 -21.34 -8.02 -2.56
N HIS A 34 -20.31 -7.18 -2.36
CA HIS A 34 -19.13 -7.12 -3.23
C HIS A 34 -17.79 -7.28 -2.48
N ILE A 35 -17.78 -7.14 -1.16
CA ILE A 35 -16.58 -7.32 -0.33
C ILE A 35 -16.80 -8.41 0.71
N THR A 36 -15.71 -9.04 1.14
CA THR A 36 -15.71 -10.02 2.23
C THR A 36 -14.89 -9.48 3.38
N THR A 37 -15.43 -9.49 4.60
CA THR A 37 -14.78 -8.94 5.78
C THR A 37 -14.59 -9.99 6.85
N ALA A 38 -13.45 -9.93 7.54
CA ALA A 38 -13.10 -10.82 8.64
C ALA A 38 -12.52 -10.03 9.81
N LEU A 39 -12.62 -10.58 11.02
CA LEU A 39 -12.09 -10.00 12.23
C LEU A 39 -11.08 -10.94 12.89
N PHE A 40 -9.90 -10.44 13.16
CA PHE A 40 -8.91 -11.13 13.96
C PHE A 40 -9.20 -10.90 15.45
N CYS A 41 -9.14 -11.97 16.24
CA CYS A 41 -9.31 -11.94 17.68
C CYS A 41 -8.07 -12.51 18.33
N THR A 42 -7.32 -11.67 19.05
CA THR A 42 -6.18 -12.12 19.85
C THR A 42 -6.64 -13.09 20.93
N SER A 43 -5.73 -13.85 21.53
CA SER A 43 -6.06 -14.73 22.67
C SER A 43 -6.82 -13.96 23.76
N GLN A 44 -6.42 -12.72 24.03
CA GLN A 44 -7.08 -11.87 25.02
C GLN A 44 -8.50 -11.47 24.57
N ASP A 45 -8.71 -11.24 23.28
CA ASP A 45 -10.04 -10.92 22.74
C ASP A 45 -10.96 -12.13 22.81
N VAL A 46 -10.45 -13.32 22.48
CA VAL A 46 -11.19 -14.58 22.65
C VAL A 46 -11.67 -14.73 24.09
N ASP A 47 -10.74 -14.56 25.06
CA ASP A 47 -11.07 -14.72 26.47
C ASP A 47 -12.09 -13.68 26.96
N LYS A 48 -11.93 -12.42 26.59
CA LYS A 48 -12.74 -11.31 27.13
C LYS A 48 -14.05 -11.11 26.40
N LEU A 49 -14.07 -11.31 25.06
CA LEU A 49 -15.19 -10.92 24.23
C LEU A 49 -16.01 -12.12 23.74
N LEU A 50 -15.44 -13.36 23.69
CA LEU A 50 -16.08 -14.45 22.99
C LEU A 50 -16.41 -15.69 23.83
N THR A 51 -15.76 -15.87 24.98
CA THR A 51 -15.96 -17.06 25.82
C THR A 51 -17.34 -17.13 26.43
N LYS A 52 -17.79 -16.05 27.07
CA LYS A 52 -19.10 -16.02 27.69
C LYS A 52 -20.19 -15.67 26.68
N PRO A 53 -21.36 -16.35 26.73
CA PRO A 53 -22.45 -16.08 25.79
C PRO A 53 -22.91 -14.62 25.74
N GLU A 54 -22.99 -13.96 26.91
CA GLU A 54 -23.41 -12.57 27.04
C GLU A 54 -22.38 -11.59 26.45
N ASP A 55 -21.09 -11.81 26.74
CA ASP A 55 -20.02 -10.96 26.21
C ASP A 55 -19.91 -11.15 24.68
N ARG A 56 -20.03 -12.39 24.19
CA ARG A 56 -20.04 -12.70 22.76
C ARG A 56 -21.21 -12.05 22.04
N ALA A 57 -22.43 -12.09 22.61
CA ALA A 57 -23.58 -11.42 22.04
C ALA A 57 -23.38 -9.91 21.95
N ALA A 58 -22.81 -9.30 22.99
CA ALA A 58 -22.50 -7.86 23.01
C ALA A 58 -21.42 -7.50 21.95
N ALA A 59 -20.35 -8.30 21.84
CA ALA A 59 -19.31 -8.07 20.84
C ALA A 59 -19.83 -8.20 19.40
N LEU A 60 -20.62 -9.24 19.12
CA LEU A 60 -21.25 -9.43 17.80
C LEU A 60 -22.21 -8.28 17.45
N ALA A 61 -22.98 -7.78 18.43
CA ALA A 61 -23.83 -6.62 18.22
C ALA A 61 -23.02 -5.35 17.95
N TYR A 62 -21.89 -5.17 18.65
CA TYR A 62 -20.99 -4.05 18.44
C TYR A 62 -20.39 -4.05 17.02
N PHE A 63 -19.90 -5.21 16.55
CA PHE A 63 -19.28 -5.35 15.23
C PHE A 63 -20.26 -5.60 14.07
N ALA A 64 -21.58 -5.64 14.33
CA ALA A 64 -22.61 -5.87 13.31
C ALA A 64 -22.51 -4.94 12.08
N PRO A 65 -22.17 -3.64 12.22
CA PRO A 65 -21.98 -2.74 11.07
C PRO A 65 -20.90 -3.19 10.07
N LEU A 66 -19.90 -3.98 10.50
CA LEU A 66 -18.87 -4.51 9.59
C LEU A 66 -19.38 -5.67 8.74
N LYS A 67 -20.56 -6.25 9.02
CA LYS A 67 -21.17 -7.40 8.33
C LYS A 67 -20.16 -8.54 8.11
N LEU A 68 -19.45 -8.89 9.17
CA LEU A 68 -18.36 -9.89 9.14
C LEU A 68 -18.84 -11.23 8.57
N SER A 69 -17.99 -11.84 7.77
CA SER A 69 -18.18 -13.20 7.25
C SER A 69 -17.39 -14.23 8.04
N LYS A 70 -16.28 -13.80 8.69
CA LYS A 70 -15.31 -14.73 9.26
C LYS A 70 -14.63 -14.17 10.51
N PHE A 71 -14.23 -15.09 11.38
CA PHE A 71 -13.38 -14.81 12.55
C PHE A 71 -12.10 -15.63 12.49
N TYR A 72 -10.98 -15.00 12.83
CA TYR A 72 -9.70 -15.65 13.09
C TYR A 72 -9.44 -15.65 14.60
N LEU A 73 -9.36 -16.83 15.22
CA LEU A 73 -9.21 -16.98 16.68
C LEU A 73 -7.78 -17.38 17.01
N GLU A 74 -7.07 -16.51 17.74
CA GLU A 74 -5.69 -16.76 18.14
C GLU A 74 -5.60 -17.67 19.37
N ASN A 75 -4.55 -18.51 19.40
CA ASN A 75 -4.02 -19.11 20.63
C ASN A 75 -2.57 -18.69 20.82
N GLY A 76 -2.34 -17.76 21.74
CA GLY A 76 -1.02 -17.21 22.04
C GLY A 76 -0.13 -18.10 22.91
N SER A 77 -0.69 -19.03 23.69
CA SER A 77 0.05 -19.81 24.69
C SER A 77 0.63 -21.13 24.17
N GLY A 78 -0.03 -21.76 23.21
CA GLY A 78 0.25 -23.13 22.81
C GLY A 78 -0.16 -24.18 23.86
N ASP A 79 -0.93 -23.77 24.89
CA ASP A 79 -1.43 -24.67 25.93
C ASP A 79 -2.60 -25.50 25.40
N PRO A 80 -2.52 -26.85 25.47
CA PRO A 80 -3.64 -27.73 25.11
C PRO A 80 -4.93 -27.48 25.89
N ALA A 81 -4.86 -26.87 27.07
CA ALA A 81 -6.04 -26.47 27.84
C ALA A 81 -6.94 -25.44 27.11
N ALA A 82 -6.41 -24.71 26.12
CA ALA A 82 -7.18 -23.82 25.28
C ALA A 82 -8.09 -24.53 24.26
N VAL A 83 -7.85 -25.79 23.94
CA VAL A 83 -8.59 -26.53 22.90
C VAL A 83 -10.10 -26.60 23.15
N PRO A 84 -10.60 -26.95 24.36
CA PRO A 84 -12.03 -26.94 24.63
C PRO A 84 -12.67 -25.56 24.42
N VAL A 85 -12.03 -24.50 24.95
CA VAL A 85 -12.52 -23.12 24.86
C VAL A 85 -12.61 -22.68 23.40
N LEU A 86 -11.54 -22.88 22.61
CA LEU A 86 -11.51 -22.53 21.19
C LEU A 86 -12.59 -23.30 20.40
N ARG A 87 -12.79 -24.59 20.74
CA ARG A 87 -13.82 -25.42 20.09
C ARG A 87 -15.23 -24.90 20.38
N ASP A 88 -15.52 -24.56 21.65
CA ASP A 88 -16.83 -24.05 22.06
C ASP A 88 -17.13 -22.68 21.43
N VAL A 89 -16.16 -21.77 21.44
CA VAL A 89 -16.29 -20.45 20.79
C VAL A 89 -16.48 -20.63 19.28
N ALA A 90 -15.66 -21.45 18.62
CA ALA A 90 -15.77 -21.69 17.19
C ALA A 90 -17.12 -22.32 16.83
N ALA A 91 -17.61 -23.29 17.61
CA ALA A 91 -18.92 -23.90 17.39
C ALA A 91 -20.06 -22.88 17.55
N ALA A 92 -19.99 -22.00 18.56
CA ALA A 92 -20.98 -20.98 18.79
C ALA A 92 -21.02 -19.91 17.67
N LEU A 93 -19.87 -19.51 17.12
CA LEU A 93 -19.78 -18.58 15.98
C LEU A 93 -20.29 -19.26 14.69
N ARG A 94 -19.88 -20.51 14.44
CA ARG A 94 -20.35 -21.28 13.26
C ARG A 94 -21.87 -21.50 13.29
N ALA A 95 -22.45 -21.73 14.47
CA ALA A 95 -23.91 -21.85 14.64
C ALA A 95 -24.67 -20.57 14.25
N GLN A 96 -23.99 -19.42 14.24
CA GLN A 96 -24.52 -18.12 13.79
C GLN A 96 -24.16 -17.82 12.32
N GLY A 97 -23.58 -18.78 11.59
CA GLY A 97 -23.28 -18.64 10.17
C GLY A 97 -21.91 -18.04 9.84
N TYR A 98 -21.04 -17.78 10.83
CA TYR A 98 -19.69 -17.28 10.57
C TYR A 98 -18.74 -18.42 10.16
N GLU A 99 -17.82 -18.12 9.25
CA GLU A 99 -16.63 -18.93 9.07
C GLU A 99 -15.66 -18.68 10.23
N VAL A 100 -14.94 -19.72 10.66
CA VAL A 100 -14.00 -19.60 11.78
C VAL A 100 -12.73 -20.36 11.47
N SER A 101 -11.60 -19.65 11.50
CA SER A 101 -10.25 -20.15 11.32
C SER A 101 -9.40 -19.90 12.57
N GLY A 102 -8.29 -20.63 12.69
CA GLY A 102 -7.29 -20.37 13.71
C GLY A 102 -6.33 -19.27 13.32
N ALA A 103 -5.70 -18.67 14.32
CA ALA A 103 -4.64 -17.70 14.11
C ALA A 103 -3.48 -17.96 15.08
N VAL A 104 -2.25 -17.76 14.61
CA VAL A 104 -1.05 -17.88 15.42
C VAL A 104 -0.18 -16.64 15.27
N VAL A 105 0.13 -16.00 16.41
CA VAL A 105 1.24 -15.07 16.52
C VAL A 105 2.47 -15.88 16.92
N PRO A 106 3.48 -16.02 16.04
CA PRO A 106 4.64 -16.88 16.30
C PRO A 106 5.33 -16.54 17.61
N SER A 107 5.50 -15.25 17.88
CA SER A 107 6.09 -14.77 19.13
C SER A 107 5.39 -13.53 19.65
N ASN A 108 5.21 -13.45 20.97
CA ASN A 108 4.74 -12.26 21.67
C ASN A 108 5.81 -11.68 22.61
N ARG A 109 7.08 -12.12 22.47
CA ARG A 109 8.23 -11.70 23.30
C ARG A 109 9.37 -11.08 22.49
N GLY A 110 9.14 -10.82 21.21
CA GLY A 110 10.16 -10.37 20.27
C GLY A 110 10.49 -11.41 19.21
N PRO A 111 11.42 -11.12 18.27
CA PRO A 111 11.76 -12.01 17.17
C PRO A 111 12.26 -13.38 17.66
N LEU A 112 11.82 -14.45 17.01
CA LEU A 112 12.24 -15.83 17.30
C LEU A 112 13.70 -16.04 16.90
N CYS A 113 14.39 -16.95 17.64
CA CYS A 113 15.60 -17.59 17.14
C CYS A 113 15.24 -18.95 16.55
N TYR A 114 15.26 -19.08 15.24
CA TYR A 114 14.90 -20.31 14.53
C TYR A 114 15.91 -21.46 14.74
N ASN A 115 17.04 -21.19 15.38
CA ASN A 115 18.02 -22.18 15.81
C ASN A 115 17.89 -22.51 17.32
N ASP A 116 16.96 -21.89 18.02
CA ASP A 116 16.69 -22.26 19.43
C ASP A 116 15.59 -23.34 19.49
N PRO A 117 15.91 -24.55 19.96
CA PRO A 117 14.91 -25.62 20.10
C PRO A 117 13.70 -25.24 20.96
N LYS A 118 13.86 -24.32 21.93
CA LYS A 118 12.76 -23.86 22.78
C LYS A 118 11.77 -22.99 22.01
N ASP A 119 12.28 -22.06 21.17
CA ASP A 119 11.44 -21.22 20.34
C ASP A 119 10.68 -22.08 19.30
N MET A 120 11.36 -23.06 18.70
CA MET A 120 10.74 -23.98 17.76
C MET A 120 9.70 -24.89 18.42
N ALA A 121 9.97 -25.43 19.59
CA ALA A 121 9.00 -26.23 20.34
C ALA A 121 7.74 -25.40 20.73
N LEU A 122 7.91 -24.13 21.08
CA LEU A 122 6.79 -23.23 21.36
C LEU A 122 5.95 -22.99 20.11
N LEU A 123 6.60 -22.71 18.97
CA LEU A 123 5.92 -22.50 17.70
C LEU A 123 5.10 -23.74 17.29
N GLU A 124 5.69 -24.93 17.40
CA GLU A 124 4.99 -26.20 17.15
C GLU A 124 3.80 -26.40 18.10
N SER A 125 3.95 -26.12 19.40
CA SER A 125 2.86 -26.30 20.36
C SER A 125 1.67 -25.42 20.01
N LYS A 126 1.91 -24.17 19.65
CA LYS A 126 0.85 -23.23 19.24
C LYS A 126 0.07 -23.75 18.03
N VAL A 127 0.77 -24.12 16.96
CA VAL A 127 0.11 -24.56 15.73
C VAL A 127 -0.57 -25.92 15.87
N LYS A 128 0.00 -26.85 16.67
CA LYS A 128 -0.61 -28.16 16.96
C LYS A 128 -1.91 -28.03 17.76
N VAL A 129 -2.01 -27.08 18.68
CA VAL A 129 -3.25 -26.77 19.42
C VAL A 129 -4.33 -26.27 18.44
N LEU A 130 -3.98 -25.30 17.59
CA LEU A 130 -4.93 -24.77 16.60
C LEU A 130 -5.41 -25.83 15.59
N ALA A 131 -4.51 -26.69 15.12
CA ALA A 131 -4.84 -27.77 14.18
C ALA A 131 -5.83 -28.82 14.75
N GLN A 132 -5.99 -28.93 16.09
CA GLN A 132 -7.02 -29.75 16.69
C GLN A 132 -8.44 -29.19 16.51
N VAL A 133 -8.56 -27.90 16.22
CA VAL A 133 -9.86 -27.21 16.16
C VAL A 133 -10.19 -26.70 14.77
N PHE A 134 -9.20 -26.22 14.02
CA PHE A 134 -9.41 -25.49 12.78
C PHE A 134 -8.84 -26.21 11.56
N ASP A 135 -9.54 -26.04 10.43
CA ASP A 135 -9.13 -26.54 9.11
C ASP A 135 -8.23 -25.56 8.36
N GLU A 136 -8.14 -24.32 8.87
CA GLU A 136 -7.31 -23.25 8.34
C GLU A 136 -6.70 -22.44 9.48
N ILE A 137 -5.43 -22.05 9.33
CA ILE A 137 -4.67 -21.28 10.32
C ILE A 137 -3.93 -20.17 9.59
N ILE A 138 -4.13 -18.91 10.01
CA ILE A 138 -3.31 -17.78 9.55
C ILE A 138 -2.15 -17.51 10.50
N VAL A 139 -0.97 -17.22 9.94
CA VAL A 139 0.25 -16.90 10.68
C VAL A 139 0.47 -15.39 10.57
N ASP A 140 0.49 -14.71 11.71
CA ASP A 140 0.75 -13.28 11.81
C ASP A 140 2.21 -12.92 11.48
N ASP A 141 2.51 -11.65 11.27
CA ASP A 141 3.79 -11.15 10.77
C ASP A 141 4.97 -11.24 11.76
N TRP A 142 4.77 -11.80 12.93
CA TRP A 142 5.86 -12.17 13.86
C TRP A 142 6.64 -13.41 13.42
N LEU A 143 6.47 -13.86 12.18
CA LEU A 143 7.24 -14.93 11.55
C LEU A 143 8.61 -14.43 11.03
N PHE A 144 9.31 -13.62 11.79
CA PHE A 144 10.57 -13.03 11.39
C PHE A 144 11.66 -13.26 12.45
N THR A 145 12.92 -13.00 12.08
CA THR A 145 14.06 -13.07 12.99
C THR A 145 15.05 -11.92 12.75
N THR A 146 15.55 -11.40 13.84
CA THR A 146 16.72 -10.50 13.85
C THR A 146 17.89 -11.10 14.66
N CYS A 147 17.77 -12.39 15.03
CA CYS A 147 18.73 -13.06 15.89
C CYS A 147 20.15 -13.04 15.34
N THR A 148 21.12 -12.75 16.23
CA THR A 148 22.56 -12.72 15.94
C THR A 148 23.35 -13.49 17.02
N CYS A 149 22.73 -14.53 17.65
CA CYS A 149 23.41 -15.37 18.64
C CYS A 149 24.59 -16.13 17.99
N ALA A 150 25.44 -16.74 18.81
CA ALA A 150 26.63 -17.44 18.34
C ALA A 150 26.31 -18.50 17.29
N THR A 151 25.27 -19.30 17.50
CA THR A 151 24.80 -20.32 16.54
C THR A 151 24.39 -19.70 15.21
N CYS A 152 23.59 -18.61 15.24
CA CYS A 152 23.18 -17.93 14.00
C CYS A 152 24.37 -17.31 13.24
N VAL A 153 25.36 -16.77 13.96
CA VAL A 153 26.58 -16.22 13.35
C VAL A 153 27.40 -17.35 12.71
N GLU A 154 27.56 -18.47 13.39
CA GLU A 154 28.30 -19.64 12.89
C GLU A 154 27.62 -20.23 11.64
N GLU A 155 26.32 -20.49 11.68
CA GLU A 155 25.58 -21.07 10.54
C GLU A 155 25.44 -20.13 9.36
N ARG A 156 25.40 -18.82 9.60
CA ARG A 156 25.40 -17.83 8.53
C ARG A 156 26.68 -17.92 7.70
N GLY A 157 27.82 -18.13 8.34
CA GLY A 157 29.11 -18.15 7.67
C GLY A 157 29.37 -16.87 6.87
N SER A 158 29.68 -17.01 5.59
CA SER A 158 29.93 -15.90 4.67
C SER A 158 28.67 -15.33 3.97
N GLN A 159 27.48 -15.91 4.19
CA GLN A 159 26.24 -15.42 3.60
C GLN A 159 25.87 -14.03 4.14
N SER A 160 25.12 -13.24 3.34
CA SER A 160 24.47 -12.05 3.87
C SER A 160 23.41 -12.43 4.94
N TRP A 161 23.09 -11.52 5.85
CA TRP A 161 21.99 -11.74 6.81
C TRP A 161 20.64 -11.95 6.11
N ALA A 162 20.42 -11.25 5.00
CA ALA A 162 19.21 -11.39 4.20
C ALA A 162 19.07 -12.80 3.61
N ASP A 163 20.13 -13.32 2.99
CA ASP A 163 20.09 -14.66 2.39
C ASP A 163 19.98 -15.77 3.45
N TYR A 164 20.74 -15.64 4.53
CA TYR A 164 20.72 -16.59 5.63
C TYR A 164 19.34 -16.64 6.28
N ARG A 165 18.79 -15.50 6.69
CA ARG A 165 17.50 -15.43 7.37
C ARG A 165 16.34 -15.85 6.49
N SER A 166 16.33 -15.42 5.21
CA SER A 166 15.33 -15.84 4.23
C SER A 166 15.28 -17.35 4.06
N ARG A 167 16.44 -17.99 3.96
CA ARG A 167 16.55 -19.45 3.88
C ARG A 167 16.10 -20.11 5.18
N LEU A 168 16.66 -19.69 6.31
CA LEU A 168 16.39 -20.26 7.62
C LEU A 168 14.90 -20.21 7.98
N VAL A 169 14.27 -19.04 7.88
CA VAL A 169 12.85 -18.88 8.23
C VAL A 169 11.97 -19.72 7.30
N ALA A 170 12.27 -19.78 5.99
CA ALA A 170 11.51 -20.62 5.07
C ALA A 170 11.61 -22.10 5.40
N GLU A 171 12.82 -22.60 5.68
CA GLU A 171 13.05 -24.02 6.05
C GLU A 171 12.38 -24.38 7.39
N GLN A 172 12.57 -23.55 8.41
CA GLN A 172 12.05 -23.81 9.75
C GLN A 172 10.52 -23.63 9.81
N SER A 173 9.96 -22.67 9.07
CA SER A 173 8.51 -22.53 8.96
C SER A 173 7.84 -23.75 8.35
N LYS A 174 8.48 -24.38 7.34
CA LYS A 174 7.96 -25.62 6.77
C LYS A 174 7.89 -26.72 7.83
N ILE A 175 8.95 -26.93 8.60
CA ILE A 175 9.07 -28.00 9.59
C ILE A 175 8.14 -27.72 10.80
N HIS A 176 8.30 -26.55 11.43
CA HIS A 176 7.73 -26.25 12.74
C HIS A 176 6.35 -25.57 12.70
N LEU A 177 5.89 -25.14 11.53
CA LEU A 177 4.51 -24.67 11.32
C LEU A 177 3.72 -25.62 10.47
N ILE A 178 4.08 -25.77 9.17
CA ILE A 178 3.26 -26.47 8.19
C ILE A 178 3.21 -27.97 8.48
N ASP A 179 4.36 -28.62 8.58
CA ASP A 179 4.45 -30.07 8.80
C ASP A 179 3.95 -30.41 10.22
N ALA A 180 4.24 -29.56 11.22
CA ALA A 180 3.74 -29.74 12.58
C ALA A 180 2.21 -29.66 12.67
N ALA A 181 1.57 -28.71 11.98
CA ALA A 181 0.12 -28.62 11.89
C ALA A 181 -0.48 -29.86 11.22
N ARG A 182 0.14 -30.32 10.12
CA ARG A 182 -0.31 -31.47 9.32
C ARG A 182 -0.12 -32.81 10.00
N GLN A 183 0.79 -32.91 10.98
CA GLN A 183 0.87 -34.10 11.88
C GLN A 183 -0.41 -34.27 12.70
N VAL A 184 -1.10 -33.19 13.06
CA VAL A 184 -2.34 -33.22 13.83
C VAL A 184 -3.55 -33.32 12.89
N ARG A 185 -3.55 -32.54 11.81
CA ARG A 185 -4.64 -32.50 10.81
C ARG A 185 -4.04 -32.46 9.39
N PRO A 186 -3.97 -33.59 8.68
CA PRO A 186 -3.29 -33.67 7.38
C PRO A 186 -3.79 -32.70 6.31
N GLY A 187 -5.08 -32.32 6.35
CA GLY A 187 -5.70 -31.39 5.40
C GLY A 187 -5.71 -29.92 5.84
N VAL A 188 -5.07 -29.56 6.96
CA VAL A 188 -5.08 -28.18 7.44
C VAL A 188 -4.37 -27.25 6.46
N LYS A 189 -4.97 -26.09 6.20
CA LYS A 189 -4.38 -25.04 5.39
C LYS A 189 -3.64 -24.04 6.28
N VAL A 190 -2.45 -23.64 5.88
CA VAL A 190 -1.64 -22.66 6.59
C VAL A 190 -1.40 -21.45 5.69
N ILE A 191 -1.82 -20.28 6.15
CA ILE A 191 -1.73 -19.00 5.43
C ILE A 191 -0.61 -18.17 6.05
N ILE A 192 0.31 -17.66 5.23
CA ILE A 192 1.33 -16.69 5.67
C ILE A 192 0.84 -15.27 5.49
N LYS A 193 1.07 -14.38 6.46
CA LYS A 193 0.95 -12.93 6.30
C LYS A 193 2.31 -12.34 5.95
N TYR A 194 2.39 -11.61 4.84
CA TYR A 194 3.52 -10.73 4.53
C TYR A 194 3.22 -9.32 5.02
N PRO A 195 4.08 -8.74 5.86
CA PRO A 195 3.88 -7.39 6.39
C PRO A 195 4.06 -6.31 5.32
N THR A 196 3.60 -5.10 5.64
CA THR A 196 3.68 -3.96 4.72
C THR A 196 5.11 -3.41 4.52
N TRP A 197 6.04 -3.69 5.44
CA TRP A 197 7.44 -3.22 5.38
C TRP A 197 8.31 -4.04 4.40
N TYR A 198 7.93 -4.03 3.12
CA TYR A 198 8.51 -4.81 2.03
C TYR A 198 10.03 -4.70 1.92
N GLU A 199 10.58 -3.48 2.07
CA GLU A 199 12.03 -3.22 1.99
C GLU A 199 12.86 -3.99 3.03
N GLY A 200 12.24 -4.35 4.15
CA GLY A 200 12.85 -5.10 5.24
C GLY A 200 12.64 -6.62 5.17
N HIS A 201 11.87 -7.12 4.23
CA HIS A 201 11.44 -8.52 4.22
C HIS A 201 12.63 -9.48 4.31
N ARG A 202 13.53 -9.48 3.34
CA ARG A 202 14.64 -10.43 3.30
C ARG A 202 15.60 -10.27 4.48
N GLN A 203 15.85 -9.03 4.91
CA GLN A 203 16.69 -8.75 6.08
C GLN A 203 16.14 -9.37 7.36
N ASN A 204 14.83 -9.58 7.44
CA ASN A 204 14.13 -10.15 8.59
C ASN A 204 13.65 -11.60 8.37
N GLY A 205 13.92 -12.19 7.20
CA GLY A 205 13.64 -13.60 6.93
C GLY A 205 12.36 -13.87 6.13
N TYR A 206 11.62 -12.84 5.70
CA TYR A 206 10.55 -13.02 4.72
C TYR A 206 11.13 -13.15 3.32
N ASP A 207 10.66 -14.15 2.60
CA ASP A 207 11.04 -14.38 1.20
C ASP A 207 9.81 -14.87 0.43
N VAL A 208 9.16 -13.95 -0.28
CA VAL A 208 7.93 -14.24 -1.01
C VAL A 208 8.14 -15.37 -2.03
N ALA A 209 9.31 -15.40 -2.71
CA ALA A 209 9.61 -16.43 -3.69
C ALA A 209 9.77 -17.83 -3.07
N ARG A 210 10.39 -17.94 -1.89
CA ARG A 210 10.64 -19.21 -1.20
C ARG A 210 9.45 -19.70 -0.39
N GLN A 211 8.75 -18.80 0.28
CA GLN A 211 7.69 -19.15 1.24
C GLN A 211 6.34 -19.35 0.56
N THR A 212 5.95 -18.51 -0.40
CA THR A 212 4.65 -18.63 -1.08
C THR A 212 4.37 -20.02 -1.67
N PRO A 213 5.33 -20.74 -2.28
CA PRO A 213 5.09 -22.10 -2.74
C PRO A 213 4.77 -23.11 -1.63
N GLN A 214 5.27 -22.88 -0.40
CA GLN A 214 5.16 -23.80 0.73
C GLN A 214 3.83 -23.67 1.47
N PHE A 215 3.31 -22.44 1.58
CA PHE A 215 2.06 -22.12 2.26
C PHE A 215 0.84 -22.34 1.34
N ASP A 216 -0.33 -22.57 1.93
CA ASP A 216 -1.59 -22.81 1.20
C ASP A 216 -2.29 -21.50 0.83
N GLY A 217 -1.94 -20.41 1.49
CA GLY A 217 -2.47 -19.09 1.22
C GLY A 217 -1.51 -17.97 1.64
N VAL A 218 -1.80 -16.78 1.12
CA VAL A 218 -1.05 -15.56 1.36
C VAL A 218 -2.01 -14.45 1.77
N SER A 219 -1.73 -13.80 2.87
CA SER A 219 -2.32 -12.53 3.30
C SER A 219 -1.27 -11.43 3.17
N VAL A 220 -1.68 -10.22 2.79
CA VAL A 220 -0.75 -9.10 2.60
C VAL A 220 -1.16 -7.95 3.50
N GLY A 221 -0.21 -7.43 4.30
CA GLY A 221 -0.43 -6.33 5.22
C GLY A 221 -0.63 -5.00 4.50
N ILE A 222 -1.52 -4.18 5.05
CA ILE A 222 -1.64 -2.75 4.80
C ILE A 222 -1.55 -2.08 6.16
N GLU A 223 -0.44 -1.42 6.44
CA GLU A 223 -0.10 -0.87 7.76
C GLU A 223 0.66 0.42 7.55
N THR A 224 -0.07 1.50 7.22
CA THR A 224 0.55 2.78 6.83
C THR A 224 1.07 3.57 8.01
N ARG A 225 0.51 3.37 9.19
CA ARG A 225 0.79 4.10 10.42
C ARG A 225 0.48 5.59 10.31
N GLN A 226 0.48 6.28 11.43
CA GLN A 226 0.22 7.71 11.46
C GLN A 226 1.39 8.52 10.87
N PRO A 227 1.17 9.33 9.81
CA PRO A 227 2.25 9.96 9.07
C PRO A 227 3.07 10.97 9.88
N THR A 228 2.48 11.60 10.89
CA THR A 228 3.11 12.71 11.62
C THR A 228 3.85 12.31 12.89
N THR A 229 3.60 11.12 13.41
CA THR A 229 4.08 10.69 14.73
C THR A 229 4.85 9.38 14.72
N GLN A 230 4.90 8.66 13.60
CA GLN A 230 5.50 7.35 13.50
C GLN A 230 6.72 7.33 12.57
N ASP A 231 7.83 6.74 13.06
CA ASP A 231 9.06 6.56 12.27
C ASP A 231 8.89 5.53 11.12
N GLN A 232 7.79 4.79 11.13
CA GLN A 232 7.48 3.74 10.15
C GLN A 232 6.42 4.16 9.13
N HIS A 233 6.23 5.45 8.94
CA HIS A 233 5.26 5.93 7.94
C HIS A 233 5.54 5.34 6.56
N ILE A 234 4.50 4.77 5.97
CA ILE A 234 4.50 4.20 4.63
C ILE A 234 3.41 4.91 3.81
N PRO A 235 3.69 5.39 2.59
CA PRO A 235 2.67 6.01 1.76
C PRO A 235 1.46 5.10 1.59
N THR A 236 0.26 5.62 1.77
CA THR A 236 -0.99 4.83 1.76
C THR A 236 -1.16 4.03 0.47
N TYR A 237 -0.75 4.58 -0.68
CA TYR A 237 -0.78 3.88 -1.96
C TYR A 237 0.09 2.61 -2.00
N SER A 238 1.09 2.48 -1.11
CA SER A 238 1.89 1.25 -1.00
C SER A 238 1.03 0.02 -0.71
N GLY A 239 -0.04 0.18 0.05
CA GLY A 239 -1.00 -0.89 0.31
C GLY A 239 -1.57 -1.49 -0.97
N TYR A 240 -2.02 -0.64 -1.90
CA TYR A 240 -2.50 -1.07 -3.21
C TYR A 240 -1.42 -1.82 -4.01
N VAL A 241 -0.22 -1.24 -4.12
CA VAL A 241 0.88 -1.84 -4.89
C VAL A 241 1.27 -3.20 -4.33
N LEU A 242 1.43 -3.32 -3.00
CA LEU A 242 1.82 -4.58 -2.37
C LEU A 242 0.75 -5.66 -2.50
N GLN A 243 -0.54 -5.31 -2.40
CA GLN A 243 -1.65 -6.23 -2.68
C GLN A 243 -1.57 -6.73 -4.13
N LYS A 244 -1.36 -5.85 -5.08
CA LYS A 244 -1.23 -6.21 -6.50
C LYS A 244 0.03 -7.04 -6.77
N TRP A 245 1.12 -6.70 -6.11
CA TRP A 245 2.42 -7.31 -6.34
C TRP A 245 2.55 -8.69 -5.68
N ILE A 246 2.45 -8.75 -4.35
CA ILE A 246 2.56 -10.00 -3.60
C ILE A 246 1.35 -10.90 -3.88
N GLY A 247 0.13 -10.34 -3.86
CA GLY A 247 -1.10 -11.05 -4.16
C GLY A 247 -1.12 -11.57 -5.60
N GLY A 248 -0.71 -10.74 -6.57
CA GLY A 248 -0.61 -11.12 -7.98
C GLY A 248 0.37 -12.27 -8.21
N ASN A 249 1.55 -12.24 -7.56
CA ASN A 249 2.53 -13.33 -7.62
C ASN A 249 2.04 -14.60 -6.89
N ALA A 250 1.26 -14.46 -5.84
CA ALA A 250 0.63 -15.59 -5.14
C ALA A 250 -0.49 -16.23 -5.98
N GLY A 251 -1.11 -15.51 -6.91
CA GLY A 251 -2.17 -15.98 -7.76
C GLY A 251 -3.36 -16.53 -6.97
N ALA A 252 -3.78 -17.76 -7.22
CA ALA A 252 -4.89 -18.39 -6.52
C ALA A 252 -4.66 -18.59 -4.99
N LYS A 253 -3.44 -18.41 -4.52
CA LYS A 253 -3.11 -18.46 -3.09
C LYS A 253 -3.35 -17.13 -2.37
N TRP A 254 -3.52 -16.02 -3.09
CA TRP A 254 -3.88 -14.75 -2.44
C TRP A 254 -5.25 -14.89 -1.76
N ARG A 255 -5.29 -14.62 -0.46
CA ARG A 255 -6.46 -14.82 0.39
C ARG A 255 -7.04 -13.53 0.91
N SER A 256 -6.20 -12.59 1.32
CA SER A 256 -6.69 -11.41 2.03
C SER A 256 -5.73 -10.25 2.02
N ALA A 257 -6.29 -9.07 2.25
CA ALA A 257 -5.60 -7.91 2.80
C ALA A 257 -5.74 -7.94 4.33
N TRP A 258 -4.67 -7.59 5.04
CA TRP A 258 -4.66 -7.46 6.50
C TRP A 258 -4.46 -6.00 6.88
N LEU A 259 -5.41 -5.43 7.60
CA LEU A 259 -5.42 -4.04 8.02
C LEU A 259 -5.18 -3.94 9.53
N ASP A 260 -4.30 -3.04 9.92
CA ASP A 260 -3.86 -2.89 11.30
C ASP A 260 -3.89 -1.43 11.73
N ASN A 261 -4.82 -1.09 12.63
CA ASN A 261 -4.96 0.25 13.19
C ASN A 261 -4.08 0.48 14.45
N TYR A 262 -3.10 -0.37 14.69
CA TYR A 262 -2.15 -0.15 15.79
C TYR A 262 -1.34 1.14 15.57
N GLN A 263 -1.29 1.99 16.59
CA GLN A 263 -0.66 3.32 16.53
C GLN A 263 -1.31 4.31 15.53
N MET A 264 -2.63 4.17 15.30
CA MET A 264 -3.40 5.08 14.44
C MET A 264 -4.47 5.85 15.25
N GLU A 265 -4.23 6.09 16.53
CA GLU A 265 -5.13 6.90 17.36
C GLU A 265 -5.26 8.32 16.80
N GLY A 266 -6.49 8.72 16.47
CA GLY A 266 -6.78 10.03 15.87
C GLY A 266 -6.43 10.17 14.39
N ALA A 267 -6.04 9.07 13.73
CA ALA A 267 -5.83 8.99 12.29
C ALA A 267 -6.95 8.14 11.63
N ASP A 268 -8.19 8.50 11.90
CA ASP A 268 -9.36 7.72 11.50
C ASP A 268 -9.49 7.61 9.99
N ASP A 269 -9.24 8.69 9.27
CA ASP A 269 -9.31 8.76 7.82
C ASP A 269 -8.18 7.97 7.16
N ASP A 270 -6.97 8.01 7.72
CA ASP A 270 -5.83 7.23 7.22
C ASP A 270 -6.09 5.72 7.34
N PHE A 271 -6.67 5.28 8.48
CA PHE A 271 -7.07 3.88 8.64
C PHE A 271 -8.17 3.46 7.65
N VAL A 272 -9.15 4.32 7.43
CA VAL A 272 -10.20 4.10 6.42
C VAL A 272 -9.60 4.06 5.00
N ALA A 273 -8.58 4.87 4.74
CA ALA A 273 -7.88 4.85 3.46
C ALA A 273 -7.19 3.51 3.18
N GLU A 274 -6.70 2.80 4.19
CA GLU A 274 -6.16 1.43 4.04
C GLU A 274 -7.23 0.46 3.48
N VAL A 275 -8.48 0.56 3.96
CA VAL A 275 -9.59 -0.25 3.43
C VAL A 275 -9.82 0.07 1.95
N GLY A 276 -9.78 1.35 1.58
CA GLY A 276 -9.85 1.79 0.18
C GLY A 276 -8.79 1.13 -0.70
N GLN A 277 -7.53 1.02 -0.21
CA GLN A 277 -6.45 0.34 -0.94
C GLN A 277 -6.75 -1.15 -1.15
N ALA A 278 -7.28 -1.82 -0.13
CA ALA A 278 -7.67 -3.23 -0.22
C ALA A 278 -8.78 -3.45 -1.25
N VAL A 279 -9.80 -2.59 -1.25
CA VAL A 279 -10.92 -2.65 -2.20
C VAL A 279 -10.46 -2.37 -3.63
N LEU A 280 -9.66 -1.32 -3.84
CA LEU A 280 -9.12 -0.96 -5.16
C LEU A 280 -8.18 -2.03 -5.72
N ALA A 281 -7.45 -2.71 -4.86
CA ALA A 281 -6.65 -3.87 -5.25
C ALA A 281 -7.50 -5.13 -5.50
N ARG A 282 -8.79 -5.13 -5.13
CA ARG A 282 -9.72 -6.27 -5.17
C ARG A 282 -9.24 -7.44 -4.31
N ALA A 283 -8.87 -7.14 -3.08
CA ALA A 283 -8.51 -8.18 -2.12
C ALA A 283 -9.68 -9.15 -1.90
N PRO A 284 -9.44 -10.47 -1.94
CA PRO A 284 -10.50 -11.47 -1.78
C PRO A 284 -11.23 -11.39 -0.44
N GLU A 285 -10.50 -11.01 0.62
CA GLU A 285 -11.01 -10.81 1.97
C GLU A 285 -10.26 -9.64 2.62
N ILE A 286 -10.93 -8.87 3.46
CA ILE A 286 -10.38 -7.78 4.25
C ILE A 286 -10.41 -8.19 5.71
N ILE A 287 -9.24 -8.38 6.32
CA ILE A 287 -9.10 -8.77 7.73
C ILE A 287 -8.80 -7.51 8.55
N PHE A 288 -9.64 -7.22 9.55
CA PHE A 288 -9.38 -6.17 10.53
C PHE A 288 -8.63 -6.74 11.73
N TRP A 289 -7.45 -6.25 12.00
CA TRP A 289 -6.68 -6.52 13.21
C TRP A 289 -6.87 -5.37 14.19
N CYS A 290 -7.30 -5.59 15.41
CA CYS A 290 -7.96 -6.78 15.91
C CYS A 290 -9.18 -6.36 16.75
N ALA A 291 -10.02 -7.31 17.14
CA ALA A 291 -11.24 -7.02 17.89
C ALA A 291 -11.00 -6.12 19.10
N GLY A 292 -9.99 -6.43 19.94
CA GLY A 292 -9.71 -5.67 21.14
C GLY A 292 -9.10 -4.29 20.90
N VAL A 293 -8.53 -4.02 19.71
CA VAL A 293 -8.03 -2.69 19.34
C VAL A 293 -9.18 -1.82 18.81
N LEU A 294 -10.11 -2.43 18.08
CA LEU A 294 -11.32 -1.74 17.58
C LEU A 294 -12.42 -1.60 18.63
N HIS A 295 -12.30 -2.26 19.79
CA HIS A 295 -13.33 -2.27 20.85
C HIS A 295 -12.91 -1.41 22.05
N PRO A 296 -13.82 -0.57 22.61
CA PRO A 296 -13.53 0.16 23.86
C PRO A 296 -13.10 -0.80 24.98
N PRO A 297 -12.23 -0.36 25.91
CA PRO A 297 -11.79 1.02 26.15
C PRO A 297 -10.46 1.41 25.48
N ARG A 298 -10.01 0.72 24.44
CA ARG A 298 -8.78 1.09 23.74
C ARG A 298 -8.91 2.45 23.03
N ALA A 299 -7.86 3.26 23.07
CA ALA A 299 -7.84 4.58 22.42
C ALA A 299 -8.03 4.48 20.91
N SER A 300 -7.37 3.49 20.27
CA SER A 300 -7.51 3.21 18.83
C SER A 300 -8.89 2.70 18.41
N ALA A 301 -9.78 2.38 19.36
CA ALA A 301 -11.19 2.11 19.05
C ALA A 301 -11.93 3.35 18.50
N SER A 302 -11.35 4.54 18.60
CA SER A 302 -11.88 5.76 17.97
C SER A 302 -12.04 5.62 16.45
N ASN A 303 -11.19 4.84 15.79
CA ASN A 303 -11.28 4.60 14.35
C ASN A 303 -12.53 3.80 13.92
N TYR A 304 -13.09 3.00 14.82
CA TYR A 304 -14.18 2.07 14.48
C TYR A 304 -15.46 2.73 13.99
N PRO A 305 -16.00 3.79 14.61
CA PRO A 305 -17.23 4.44 14.14
C PRO A 305 -17.11 4.98 12.72
N HIS A 306 -15.95 5.57 12.38
CA HIS A 306 -15.69 6.08 11.04
C HIS A 306 -15.56 4.94 10.02
N LEU A 307 -14.79 3.91 10.35
CA LEU A 307 -14.71 2.70 9.55
C LEU A 307 -16.10 2.12 9.25
N ALA A 308 -16.92 1.91 10.29
CA ALA A 308 -18.26 1.34 10.16
C ALA A 308 -19.17 2.19 9.25
N ALA A 309 -19.05 3.52 9.32
CA ALA A 309 -19.81 4.44 8.49
C ALA A 309 -19.41 4.38 7.00
N MET A 310 -18.13 4.10 6.71
CA MET A 310 -17.60 4.06 5.33
C MET A 310 -17.77 2.71 4.64
N MET A 311 -17.99 1.62 5.37
CA MET A 311 -18.12 0.28 4.78
C MET A 311 -19.18 0.17 3.66
N PRO A 312 -20.36 0.81 3.72
CA PRO A 312 -21.32 0.79 2.62
C PRO A 312 -20.77 1.41 1.33
N GLU A 313 -19.97 2.47 1.43
CA GLU A 313 -19.35 3.14 0.28
C GLU A 313 -18.26 2.24 -0.34
N PHE A 314 -17.50 1.51 0.46
CA PHE A 314 -16.52 0.54 -0.03
C PHE A 314 -17.17 -0.65 -0.73
N ASP A 315 -18.28 -1.17 -0.21
CA ASP A 315 -19.03 -2.24 -0.89
C ASP A 315 -19.58 -1.74 -2.23
N ARG A 316 -20.11 -0.51 -2.26
CA ARG A 316 -20.57 0.13 -3.48
C ARG A 316 -19.43 0.35 -4.48
N LEU A 317 -18.28 0.89 -4.02
CA LEU A 317 -17.09 1.05 -4.86
C LEU A 317 -16.69 -0.29 -5.49
N ALA A 318 -16.58 -1.35 -4.69
CA ALA A 318 -16.23 -2.68 -5.18
C ALA A 318 -17.17 -3.17 -6.29
N GLY A 319 -18.49 -2.89 -6.15
CA GLY A 319 -19.51 -3.23 -7.14
C GLY A 319 -19.44 -2.39 -8.42
N LEU A 320 -18.86 -1.20 -8.37
CA LEU A 320 -18.71 -0.32 -9.53
C LEU A 320 -17.46 -0.62 -10.36
N LEU A 321 -16.42 -1.25 -9.79
CA LEU A 321 -15.15 -1.47 -10.48
C LEU A 321 -15.30 -2.45 -11.64
N GLU A 322 -14.99 -2.01 -12.86
CA GLU A 322 -15.11 -2.79 -14.09
C GLU A 322 -13.74 -3.12 -14.71
N GLY A 323 -13.59 -4.36 -15.19
CA GLY A 323 -12.37 -4.80 -15.87
C GLY A 323 -11.13 -4.84 -14.96
N PRO A 324 -9.96 -5.17 -15.47
CA PRO A 324 -8.70 -5.20 -14.71
C PRO A 324 -8.20 -3.78 -14.43
N SER A 325 -7.48 -3.60 -13.32
CA SER A 325 -6.71 -2.38 -13.10
C SER A 325 -5.58 -2.24 -14.11
N ARG A 326 -5.28 -1.02 -14.53
CA ARG A 326 -4.19 -0.66 -15.44
C ARG A 326 -3.22 0.29 -14.74
N GLY A 327 -2.00 0.33 -15.20
CA GLY A 327 -0.98 1.22 -14.66
C GLY A 327 0.25 1.27 -15.54
N ILE A 328 1.22 2.06 -15.12
CA ILE A 328 2.52 2.17 -15.74
C ILE A 328 3.35 0.96 -15.27
N PRO A 329 3.85 0.12 -16.19
CA PRO A 329 4.73 -0.97 -15.81
C PRO A 329 5.97 -0.47 -15.07
N MET A 330 6.16 -0.96 -13.86
CA MET A 330 7.33 -0.70 -13.03
C MET A 330 8.09 -2.01 -12.81
N HIS A 331 9.36 -2.04 -13.20
CA HIS A 331 10.23 -3.20 -12.97
C HIS A 331 10.54 -3.33 -11.48
N LEU A 332 9.93 -4.35 -10.86
CA LEU A 332 10.01 -4.62 -9.42
C LEU A 332 10.25 -6.12 -9.20
N PRO A 333 11.49 -6.61 -9.32
CA PRO A 333 11.81 -8.01 -9.06
C PRO A 333 11.44 -8.42 -7.63
N ILE A 334 10.91 -9.63 -7.47
CA ILE A 334 10.45 -10.09 -6.17
C ILE A 334 11.61 -10.21 -5.17
N GLY A 335 11.43 -9.70 -3.96
CA GLY A 335 12.48 -9.64 -2.96
C GLY A 335 13.56 -8.59 -3.23
N SER A 336 13.34 -7.70 -4.20
CA SER A 336 14.24 -6.55 -4.44
C SER A 336 14.17 -5.53 -3.30
N VAL A 337 15.21 -4.74 -3.16
CA VAL A 337 15.31 -3.61 -2.22
C VAL A 337 15.76 -2.38 -3.00
N GLY A 338 15.11 -1.26 -2.80
CA GLY A 338 15.37 -0.06 -3.59
C GLY A 338 15.36 1.23 -2.78
N GLU A 339 14.75 2.25 -3.34
CA GLU A 339 14.38 3.46 -2.63
C GLU A 339 13.15 3.16 -1.77
N TYR A 340 13.21 3.51 -0.49
CA TYR A 340 12.17 3.17 0.48
C TYR A 340 10.76 3.51 0.00
N ASN A 341 9.95 2.50 -0.27
CA ASN A 341 8.56 2.60 -0.73
C ASN A 341 8.33 3.56 -1.91
N ILE A 342 9.28 3.72 -2.83
CA ILE A 342 9.18 4.66 -3.96
C ILE A 342 7.92 4.41 -4.80
N PHE A 343 7.49 3.15 -4.96
CA PHE A 343 6.27 2.79 -5.67
C PHE A 343 5.01 3.40 -5.01
N GLY A 344 5.00 3.52 -3.70
CA GLY A 344 3.94 4.20 -2.95
C GLY A 344 3.96 5.70 -3.20
N TYR A 345 5.12 6.36 -3.09
CA TYR A 345 5.25 7.80 -3.33
C TYR A 345 4.91 8.19 -4.77
N LEU A 346 5.32 7.38 -5.75
CA LEU A 346 4.91 7.60 -7.14
C LEU A 346 3.38 7.49 -7.31
N GLY A 347 2.74 6.56 -6.61
CA GLY A 347 1.29 6.46 -6.57
C GLY A 347 0.61 7.66 -5.92
N MET A 348 1.16 8.15 -4.80
CA MET A 348 0.66 9.36 -4.11
C MET A 348 0.75 10.63 -4.96
N ILE A 349 1.66 10.67 -5.93
CA ILE A 349 1.69 11.76 -6.91
C ILE A 349 0.82 11.48 -8.15
N GLY A 350 -0.08 10.51 -8.10
CA GLY A 350 -1.06 10.24 -9.16
C GLY A 350 -0.52 9.44 -10.36
N LEU A 351 0.60 8.74 -10.21
CA LEU A 351 1.08 7.77 -11.19
C LEU A 351 0.51 6.38 -10.83
N PRO A 352 -0.39 5.81 -11.63
CA PRO A 352 -0.90 4.46 -11.39
C PRO A 352 0.19 3.43 -11.67
N ILE A 353 0.65 2.73 -10.63
CA ILE A 353 1.76 1.77 -10.71
C ILE A 353 1.25 0.36 -10.99
N ASP A 354 1.85 -0.31 -11.98
CA ASP A 354 1.65 -1.72 -12.28
C ASP A 354 2.98 -2.47 -12.06
N PRO A 355 3.19 -3.06 -10.86
CA PRO A 355 4.45 -3.72 -10.52
C PRO A 355 4.62 -5.00 -11.34
N ARG A 356 5.80 -5.20 -11.93
CA ARG A 356 6.13 -6.32 -12.81
C ARG A 356 7.50 -6.91 -12.49
N GLU A 357 7.60 -8.24 -12.48
CA GLU A 357 8.87 -8.96 -12.42
C GLU A 357 9.75 -8.69 -13.66
N SER A 358 9.10 -8.55 -14.81
CA SER A 358 9.72 -8.13 -16.08
C SER A 358 8.76 -7.21 -16.83
N VAL A 359 9.31 -6.21 -17.51
CA VAL A 359 8.52 -5.24 -18.28
C VAL A 359 8.15 -5.83 -19.64
N PRO A 360 6.86 -5.87 -20.02
CA PRO A 360 6.43 -6.39 -21.32
C PRO A 360 7.09 -5.66 -22.51
N GLU A 361 7.38 -6.39 -23.58
CA GLU A 361 8.05 -5.82 -24.76
C GLU A 361 7.21 -4.80 -25.51
N ASP A 362 5.88 -4.95 -25.49
CA ASP A 362 4.93 -4.06 -26.17
C ASP A 362 4.67 -2.75 -25.41
N THR A 363 5.15 -2.64 -24.17
CA THR A 363 5.04 -1.41 -23.37
C THR A 363 5.80 -0.25 -24.02
N LYS A 364 5.18 0.92 -24.13
CA LYS A 364 5.80 2.14 -24.67
C LYS A 364 6.73 2.79 -23.65
N ALA A 365 6.25 2.99 -22.42
CA ALA A 365 6.98 3.60 -21.31
C ALA A 365 7.02 2.69 -20.08
N ALA A 366 8.12 2.67 -19.34
CA ALA A 366 8.26 1.87 -18.12
C ALA A 366 9.14 2.56 -17.08
N ILE A 367 8.86 2.28 -15.81
CA ILE A 367 9.59 2.80 -14.66
C ILE A 367 10.65 1.79 -14.20
N PHE A 368 11.86 2.27 -14.00
CA PHE A 368 12.98 1.53 -13.41
C PHE A 368 13.55 2.33 -12.23
N THR A 369 13.61 1.68 -11.09
CA THR A 369 14.10 2.25 -9.83
C THR A 369 15.26 1.39 -9.31
N LYS A 370 15.85 1.76 -8.20
CA LYS A 370 16.93 0.98 -7.58
C LYS A 370 16.55 -0.47 -7.30
N HIS A 371 15.26 -0.79 -7.16
CA HIS A 371 14.78 -2.18 -7.07
C HIS A 371 15.22 -3.03 -8.26
N SER A 372 15.31 -2.42 -9.43
CA SER A 372 15.71 -3.09 -10.66
C SER A 372 17.14 -3.66 -10.61
N LEU A 373 17.99 -3.22 -9.67
CA LEU A 373 19.34 -3.76 -9.47
C LEU A 373 19.35 -5.24 -9.03
N ALA A 374 18.22 -5.77 -8.59
CA ALA A 374 18.09 -7.20 -8.30
C ALA A 374 18.22 -8.06 -9.58
N ASP A 375 17.97 -7.48 -10.76
CA ASP A 375 18.30 -8.11 -12.04
C ASP A 375 19.72 -7.67 -12.48
N PRO A 376 20.70 -8.61 -12.56
CA PRO A 376 22.06 -8.28 -12.98
C PRO A 376 22.17 -7.83 -14.44
N LYS A 377 21.13 -8.02 -15.28
CA LYS A 377 21.07 -7.63 -16.69
C LYS A 377 20.35 -6.32 -16.92
N ILE A 378 19.89 -5.64 -15.88
CA ILE A 378 19.01 -4.49 -16.01
C ILE A 378 19.58 -3.36 -16.88
N ALA A 379 20.89 -3.09 -16.81
CA ALA A 379 21.53 -2.07 -17.65
C ALA A 379 21.39 -2.37 -19.14
N ASP A 380 21.55 -3.65 -19.53
CA ASP A 380 21.44 -4.10 -20.92
C ASP A 380 19.97 -4.09 -21.38
N GLU A 381 19.03 -4.46 -20.49
CA GLU A 381 17.60 -4.41 -20.77
C GLU A 381 17.13 -2.97 -21.02
N ILE A 382 17.50 -2.03 -20.16
CA ILE A 382 17.19 -0.61 -20.34
C ILE A 382 17.76 -0.11 -21.67
N LEU A 383 19.02 -0.40 -21.97
CA LEU A 383 19.63 -0.03 -23.25
C LEU A 383 18.92 -0.65 -24.46
N ALA A 384 18.50 -1.91 -24.38
CA ALA A 384 17.75 -2.56 -25.44
C ALA A 384 16.40 -1.88 -25.70
N ARG A 385 15.69 -1.48 -24.63
CA ARG A 385 14.44 -0.72 -24.75
C ARG A 385 14.67 0.63 -25.41
N MET A 386 15.69 1.37 -24.99
CA MET A 386 16.06 2.66 -25.62
C MET A 386 16.39 2.49 -27.10
N ARG A 387 17.17 1.47 -27.48
CA ARG A 387 17.50 1.14 -28.87
C ARG A 387 16.27 0.73 -29.68
N GLY A 388 15.27 0.16 -29.04
CA GLY A 388 13.95 -0.18 -29.59
C GLY A 388 12.98 1.00 -29.73
N GLY A 389 13.42 2.22 -29.45
CA GLY A 389 12.59 3.42 -29.55
C GLY A 389 11.54 3.56 -28.42
N LYS A 390 11.75 2.87 -27.30
CA LYS A 390 10.87 2.91 -26.13
C LYS A 390 11.25 4.03 -25.18
N GLU A 391 10.30 4.43 -24.34
CA GLU A 391 10.50 5.39 -23.27
C GLU A 391 10.88 4.69 -21.98
N VAL A 392 11.90 5.17 -21.29
CA VAL A 392 12.35 4.67 -20.01
C VAL A 392 12.39 5.81 -19.00
N PHE A 393 11.78 5.58 -17.86
CA PHE A 393 11.80 6.52 -16.74
C PHE A 393 12.66 5.93 -15.63
N LEU A 394 13.74 6.63 -15.28
CA LEU A 394 14.76 6.16 -14.34
C LEU A 394 14.76 7.04 -13.09
N THR A 395 14.91 6.45 -11.92
CA THR A 395 15.28 7.22 -10.74
C THR A 395 16.79 7.49 -10.71
N TRP A 396 17.18 8.63 -10.19
CA TRP A 396 18.60 8.96 -10.04
C TRP A 396 19.39 7.91 -9.24
N PRO A 397 18.91 7.37 -8.09
CA PRO A 397 19.64 6.34 -7.35
C PRO A 397 19.95 5.08 -8.16
N LEU A 398 19.06 4.65 -9.06
CA LEU A 398 19.33 3.55 -9.99
C LEU A 398 20.46 3.92 -10.94
N LEU A 399 20.34 5.07 -11.59
CA LEU A 399 21.32 5.51 -12.60
C LEU A 399 22.70 5.74 -11.97
N GLN A 400 22.74 6.28 -10.76
CA GLN A 400 23.97 6.43 -9.97
C GLN A 400 24.64 5.07 -9.70
N ALA A 401 23.87 4.05 -9.36
CA ALA A 401 24.40 2.69 -9.14
C ALA A 401 24.94 2.08 -10.45
N LEU A 402 24.33 2.40 -11.58
CA LEU A 402 24.70 1.91 -12.91
C LEU A 402 25.72 2.79 -13.65
N ARG A 403 26.28 3.83 -13.02
CA ARG A 403 27.18 4.81 -13.69
C ARG A 403 28.39 4.20 -14.39
N GLN A 404 28.87 3.03 -13.95
CA GLN A 404 30.01 2.32 -14.55
C GLN A 404 29.59 1.36 -15.66
N SER A 405 28.30 1.10 -15.85
CA SER A 405 27.76 0.28 -16.94
C SER A 405 27.82 1.01 -18.28
N GLU A 406 27.49 0.31 -19.37
CA GLU A 406 27.31 0.96 -20.68
C GLU A 406 26.21 2.01 -20.64
N LEU A 407 25.09 1.74 -19.94
CA LEU A 407 24.00 2.70 -19.76
C LEU A 407 24.49 4.01 -19.12
N GLY A 408 25.25 3.92 -18.03
CA GLY A 408 25.78 5.11 -17.34
C GLY A 408 26.73 5.92 -18.21
N ARG A 409 27.54 5.24 -19.04
CA ARG A 409 28.43 5.92 -20.01
C ARG A 409 27.67 6.57 -21.16
N VAL A 410 26.62 5.91 -21.66
CA VAL A 410 25.78 6.44 -22.75
C VAL A 410 25.03 7.70 -22.30
N LEU A 411 24.46 7.68 -21.11
CA LEU A 411 23.73 8.82 -20.56
C LEU A 411 24.68 9.90 -19.99
N ASN A 412 25.95 9.54 -19.80
CA ASN A 412 27.02 10.45 -19.38
C ASN A 412 26.61 11.33 -18.20
N VAL A 413 26.22 10.68 -17.11
CA VAL A 413 25.74 11.36 -15.90
C VAL A 413 26.89 12.01 -15.18
N ILE A 414 26.75 13.30 -14.90
CA ILE A 414 27.64 14.06 -14.05
C ILE A 414 26.95 14.25 -12.69
N SER A 415 27.64 13.82 -11.63
CA SER A 415 27.28 14.19 -10.26
C SER A 415 28.37 15.10 -9.72
N GLU A 416 28.02 16.32 -9.38
CA GLU A 416 28.98 17.26 -8.76
C GLU A 416 29.18 16.96 -7.27
N GLY A 417 28.39 16.02 -6.71
CA GLY A 417 28.33 15.74 -5.29
C GLY A 417 27.61 16.85 -4.49
N GLY A 418 27.24 16.52 -3.25
CA GLY A 418 26.48 17.41 -2.37
C GLY A 418 25.03 17.58 -2.78
N THR A 419 24.36 18.52 -2.14
CA THR A 419 22.94 18.80 -2.31
C THR A 419 22.69 20.26 -2.64
N VAL A 420 21.51 20.54 -3.18
CA VAL A 420 20.97 21.89 -3.39
C VAL A 420 19.63 22.00 -2.68
N SER A 421 19.41 23.14 -2.01
CA SER A 421 18.16 23.42 -1.31
C SER A 421 17.60 24.76 -1.77
N SER A 422 16.32 24.78 -2.16
CA SER A 422 15.62 26.00 -2.60
C SER A 422 14.10 25.80 -2.50
N PRO A 423 13.32 26.88 -2.26
CA PRO A 423 11.88 26.84 -2.41
C PRO A 423 11.41 27.07 -3.86
N ILE A 424 12.29 27.44 -4.78
CA ILE A 424 11.93 27.88 -6.13
C ILE A 424 12.15 26.78 -7.14
N PHE A 425 11.11 26.45 -7.88
CA PHE A 425 11.16 25.55 -9.02
C PHE A 425 10.93 26.31 -10.32
N ARG A 426 11.33 25.69 -11.43
CA ARG A 426 11.03 26.13 -12.78
C ARG A 426 10.72 24.90 -13.64
N THR A 427 9.62 24.95 -14.38
CA THR A 427 9.34 23.96 -15.42
C THR A 427 9.77 24.51 -16.78
N HIS A 428 9.98 23.63 -17.74
CA HIS A 428 10.38 24.00 -19.09
C HIS A 428 9.39 23.40 -20.10
N GLU A 429 8.99 24.18 -21.07
CA GLU A 429 8.20 23.73 -22.21
C GLU A 429 9.09 23.74 -23.45
N GLY A 430 9.78 22.63 -23.68
CA GLY A 430 10.83 22.52 -24.69
C GLY A 430 12.03 23.42 -24.35
N LEU A 431 12.30 24.45 -25.15
CA LEU A 431 13.39 25.42 -24.88
C LEU A 431 12.94 26.65 -24.07
N TRP A 432 11.65 26.70 -23.71
CA TRP A 432 11.09 27.88 -23.05
C TRP A 432 10.95 27.66 -21.56
N GLU A 433 11.57 28.56 -20.79
CA GLU A 433 11.41 28.59 -19.34
C GLU A 433 10.03 29.14 -18.96
N THR A 434 9.39 28.51 -17.99
CA THR A 434 8.18 29.05 -17.37
C THR A 434 8.52 30.07 -16.28
N LYS A 435 7.50 30.69 -15.73
CA LYS A 435 7.68 31.54 -14.54
C LYS A 435 8.16 30.68 -13.36
N PRO A 436 9.02 31.24 -12.49
CA PRO A 436 9.39 30.58 -11.25
C PRO A 436 8.16 30.22 -10.40
N ILE A 437 8.18 29.05 -9.79
CA ILE A 437 7.16 28.50 -8.91
C ILE A 437 7.73 28.50 -7.50
N ASP A 438 7.13 29.27 -6.60
CA ASP A 438 7.51 29.28 -5.17
C ASP A 438 6.69 28.24 -4.42
N ALA A 439 7.36 27.24 -3.89
CA ALA A 439 6.75 26.17 -3.10
C ALA A 439 6.48 26.58 -1.63
N GLY A 440 6.82 27.80 -1.23
CA GLY A 440 6.63 28.32 0.13
C GLY A 440 7.56 27.71 1.20
N ARG A 441 8.34 26.69 0.86
CA ARG A 441 9.35 26.07 1.72
C ARG A 441 10.48 25.46 0.88
N PRO A 442 11.69 25.33 1.45
CA PRO A 442 12.78 24.70 0.72
C PRO A 442 12.59 23.19 0.58
N PHE A 443 13.03 22.68 -0.58
CA PHE A 443 13.22 21.28 -0.88
C PHE A 443 14.70 21.01 -1.15
N THR A 444 15.20 19.86 -0.74
CA THR A 444 16.62 19.51 -0.88
C THR A 444 16.76 18.29 -1.78
N PHE A 445 17.65 18.41 -2.78
CA PHE A 445 17.92 17.37 -3.76
C PHE A 445 19.42 17.15 -3.94
N PRO A 446 19.86 15.94 -4.33
CA PRO A 446 21.22 15.74 -4.84
C PRO A 446 21.52 16.65 -6.05
N ARG A 447 22.74 17.16 -6.14
CA ARG A 447 23.20 17.92 -7.32
C ARG A 447 23.61 16.98 -8.43
N ILE A 448 22.81 16.96 -9.50
CA ILE A 448 23.04 16.10 -10.66
C ILE A 448 22.83 16.87 -11.97
N GLU A 449 23.53 16.43 -12.99
CA GLU A 449 23.33 16.85 -14.38
C GLU A 449 23.58 15.68 -15.35
N LEU A 450 22.92 15.74 -16.49
CA LEU A 450 23.23 14.89 -17.65
C LEU A 450 24.06 15.73 -18.62
N SER A 451 25.16 15.19 -19.12
CA SER A 451 25.96 15.86 -20.16
C SER A 451 25.71 15.33 -21.57
N THR A 452 24.73 14.44 -21.73
CA THR A 452 24.33 13.88 -23.02
C THR A 452 23.58 14.92 -23.84
N TRP A 453 24.04 15.22 -25.04
CA TRP A 453 23.37 16.12 -25.95
C TRP A 453 22.48 15.35 -26.97
N PRO A 454 21.26 15.81 -27.29
CA PRO A 454 20.55 16.91 -26.64
C PRO A 454 19.83 16.41 -25.37
N TYR A 455 20.00 17.10 -24.26
CA TYR A 455 19.11 16.90 -23.11
C TYR A 455 18.35 18.15 -22.80
N ALA A 456 17.13 18.01 -22.28
CA ALA A 456 16.31 19.07 -21.77
C ALA A 456 16.13 18.87 -20.26
N ARG A 457 16.11 19.97 -19.52
CA ARG A 457 15.72 20.00 -18.14
C ARG A 457 14.24 20.34 -18.10
N ASP A 458 13.39 19.34 -17.89
CA ASP A 458 11.94 19.56 -17.85
C ASP A 458 11.50 20.23 -16.55
N VAL A 459 12.21 19.94 -15.45
CA VAL A 459 12.04 20.60 -14.16
C VAL A 459 13.39 20.89 -13.55
N GLY A 460 13.60 22.14 -13.13
CA GLY A 460 14.77 22.58 -12.40
C GLY A 460 14.41 23.12 -11.02
N LEU A 461 15.31 22.93 -10.05
CA LEU A 461 15.33 23.64 -8.77
C LEU A 461 16.24 24.87 -8.93
N VAL A 462 15.71 26.04 -8.69
CA VAL A 462 16.40 27.31 -8.93
C VAL A 462 17.07 27.80 -7.64
N ARG A 463 18.38 28.01 -7.67
CA ARG A 463 19.10 28.64 -6.59
C ARG A 463 20.07 29.69 -7.16
N GLU A 464 19.94 30.92 -6.68
CA GLU A 464 20.65 32.08 -7.25
C GLU A 464 20.27 32.19 -8.75
N ASP A 465 21.22 32.14 -9.65
CA ASP A 465 20.98 32.22 -11.10
C ASP A 465 21.18 30.86 -11.81
N ALA A 466 21.22 29.74 -11.04
CA ALA A 466 21.45 28.42 -11.57
C ALA A 466 20.22 27.51 -11.36
N ASP A 467 19.92 26.69 -12.37
CA ASP A 467 18.92 25.63 -12.33
C ASP A 467 19.61 24.26 -12.14
N PHE A 468 19.11 23.46 -11.19
CA PHE A 468 19.58 22.10 -10.91
C PHE A 468 18.53 21.09 -11.32
N GLY A 469 18.92 20.02 -12.03
CA GLY A 469 17.98 19.07 -12.60
C GLY A 469 17.17 18.29 -11.57
N ILE A 470 15.85 18.34 -11.70
CA ILE A 470 14.88 17.50 -10.96
C ILE A 470 14.27 16.46 -11.90
N LEU A 471 13.76 16.88 -13.04
CA LEU A 471 13.34 15.99 -14.12
C LEU A 471 14.14 16.35 -15.37
N MET A 472 14.91 15.39 -15.87
CA MET A 472 15.78 15.59 -17.01
C MET A 472 15.42 14.61 -18.11
N ARG A 473 15.27 15.12 -19.32
CA ARG A 473 14.92 14.34 -20.51
C ARG A 473 16.05 14.33 -21.52
N THR A 474 16.33 13.17 -22.07
CA THR A 474 17.24 13.01 -23.22
C THR A 474 16.67 11.96 -24.17
N SER A 475 17.26 11.86 -25.37
CA SER A 475 16.92 10.84 -26.35
C SER A 475 18.17 10.08 -26.79
N TYR A 476 18.03 8.77 -27.00
CA TYR A 476 19.09 7.92 -27.48
C TYR A 476 18.56 6.88 -28.46
N LEU A 477 19.10 6.88 -29.69
CA LEU A 477 18.73 5.94 -30.76
C LEU A 477 17.22 5.83 -31.02
N GLY A 478 16.47 6.91 -30.82
CA GLY A 478 15.02 6.96 -31.03
C GLY A 478 14.18 6.67 -29.79
N GLY A 479 14.79 6.19 -28.70
CA GLY A 479 14.15 6.08 -27.40
C GLY A 479 14.25 7.36 -26.58
N GLN A 480 13.29 7.58 -25.70
CA GLN A 480 13.30 8.68 -24.72
C GLN A 480 13.72 8.19 -23.35
N VAL A 481 14.49 8.99 -22.66
CA VAL A 481 14.93 8.73 -21.28
C VAL A 481 14.56 9.90 -20.41
N ASP A 482 13.76 9.65 -19.40
CA ASP A 482 13.45 10.59 -18.33
C ASP A 482 14.18 10.15 -17.05
N VAL A 483 14.87 11.06 -16.40
CA VAL A 483 15.58 10.82 -15.14
C VAL A 483 14.97 11.70 -14.07
N LEU A 484 14.36 11.08 -13.07
CA LEU A 484 13.83 11.77 -11.89
C LEU A 484 14.89 11.78 -10.78
N ASN A 485 15.29 12.97 -10.39
CA ASN A 485 16.03 13.19 -9.16
C ASN A 485 15.05 13.14 -7.97
N LEU A 486 15.38 12.35 -6.95
CA LEU A 486 14.52 12.23 -5.77
C LEU A 486 14.97 13.21 -4.69
N PRO A 487 14.04 13.81 -3.94
CA PRO A 487 14.41 14.62 -2.78
C PRO A 487 15.10 13.77 -1.71
N ASP A 488 15.98 14.40 -0.91
CA ASP A 488 16.67 13.73 0.20
C ASP A 488 15.69 13.07 1.18
N ASN A 489 14.55 13.72 1.44
CA ASN A 489 13.40 13.12 2.10
C ASN A 489 12.38 12.70 1.05
N THR A 490 12.25 11.42 0.77
CA THR A 490 11.34 10.90 -0.26
C THR A 490 9.88 11.32 -0.03
N TYR A 491 9.46 11.54 1.22
CA TYR A 491 8.13 12.06 1.56
C TYR A 491 7.85 13.44 0.95
N ASP A 492 8.88 14.22 0.66
CA ASP A 492 8.73 15.52 0.01
C ASP A 492 8.27 15.40 -1.45
N LEU A 493 8.35 14.22 -2.06
CA LEU A 493 7.91 14.01 -3.44
C LEU A 493 6.41 14.33 -3.63
N GLU A 494 5.56 13.90 -2.70
CA GLU A 494 4.11 14.17 -2.76
C GLU A 494 3.73 15.62 -2.44
N ARG A 495 4.68 16.39 -1.88
CA ARG A 495 4.50 17.79 -1.50
C ARG A 495 5.06 18.79 -2.51
N LEU A 496 5.57 18.30 -3.63
CA LEU A 496 6.04 19.16 -4.72
C LEU A 496 4.88 19.99 -5.27
N PRO A 497 5.15 21.19 -5.81
CA PRO A 497 4.14 22.00 -6.48
C PRO A 497 3.40 21.24 -7.58
N ALA A 498 2.13 21.53 -7.75
CA ALA A 498 1.27 20.84 -8.73
C ALA A 498 1.86 20.90 -10.15
N GLU A 499 2.43 22.01 -10.56
CA GLU A 499 3.03 22.20 -11.88
C GLU A 499 4.26 21.30 -12.08
N VAL A 500 5.03 21.06 -11.01
CA VAL A 500 6.17 20.12 -11.02
C VAL A 500 5.66 18.68 -11.16
N LEU A 501 4.63 18.32 -10.39
CA LEU A 501 4.00 17.01 -10.48
C LEU A 501 3.36 16.76 -11.84
N ASP A 502 2.75 17.78 -12.43
CA ASP A 502 2.14 17.69 -13.77
C ASP A 502 3.18 17.42 -14.87
N ALA A 503 4.39 17.99 -14.74
CA ALA A 503 5.50 17.69 -15.64
C ALA A 503 5.97 16.23 -15.51
N ILE A 504 6.04 15.69 -14.28
CA ILE A 504 6.39 14.29 -14.04
C ILE A 504 5.32 13.36 -14.62
N ARG A 505 4.05 13.63 -14.38
CA ARG A 505 2.91 12.83 -14.89
C ARG A 505 2.83 12.84 -16.41
N LEU A 506 3.26 13.92 -17.04
CA LEU A 506 3.25 14.07 -18.48
C LEU A 506 4.16 13.05 -19.19
N CYS A 507 5.23 12.57 -18.53
CA CYS A 507 6.13 11.55 -19.06
C CYS A 507 5.40 10.23 -19.43
N PHE A 508 4.22 9.98 -18.87
CA PHE A 508 3.48 8.73 -19.05
C PHE A 508 2.15 8.91 -19.80
N PHE A 509 1.90 10.10 -20.33
CA PHE A 509 0.61 10.39 -20.98
C PHE A 509 0.33 9.49 -22.18
N ASP A 510 1.36 9.22 -23.00
CA ASP A 510 1.22 8.38 -24.19
C ASP A 510 1.07 6.88 -23.87
N GLU A 511 1.57 6.43 -22.73
CA GLU A 511 1.37 5.06 -22.24
C GLU A 511 -0.04 4.84 -21.71
N LEU A 512 -0.51 5.75 -20.88
CA LEU A 512 -1.79 5.62 -20.17
C LEU A 512 -3.00 6.11 -20.96
N GLY A 513 -2.80 7.10 -21.86
CA GLY A 513 -3.88 7.83 -22.51
C GLY A 513 -4.68 8.72 -21.56
N VAL A 514 -4.19 8.94 -20.36
CA VAL A 514 -4.76 9.80 -19.32
C VAL A 514 -3.65 10.28 -18.38
N ARG A 515 -3.79 11.47 -17.85
CA ARG A 515 -2.96 11.96 -16.74
C ARG A 515 -3.80 12.73 -15.73
N LEU A 516 -3.44 12.64 -14.47
CA LEU A 516 -3.95 13.49 -13.41
C LEU A 516 -3.24 14.85 -13.48
N THR A 517 -3.93 15.94 -13.18
CA THR A 517 -3.34 17.26 -12.88
C THR A 517 -3.82 17.74 -11.52
N GLY A 518 -2.97 18.47 -10.81
CA GLY A 518 -3.25 18.98 -9.47
C GLY A 518 -2.22 18.54 -8.42
N PRO A 519 -2.51 18.74 -7.13
CA PRO A 519 -1.56 18.47 -6.06
C PRO A 519 -1.22 16.98 -5.90
N GLY A 520 -0.20 16.67 -5.09
CA GLY A 520 0.05 15.33 -4.59
C GLY A 520 -0.96 14.91 -3.53
N GLY A 521 -0.87 13.67 -3.04
CA GLY A 521 -1.84 13.09 -2.11
C GLY A 521 -3.16 12.68 -2.78
N VAL A 522 -3.30 12.86 -4.10
CA VAL A 522 -4.42 12.35 -4.89
C VAL A 522 -3.92 11.26 -5.81
N ALA A 523 -4.40 10.05 -5.61
CA ALA A 523 -4.02 8.89 -6.41
C ALA A 523 -5.03 8.61 -7.54
N LEU A 524 -4.50 8.04 -8.64
CA LEU A 524 -5.27 7.64 -9.82
C LEU A 524 -5.20 6.11 -9.98
N TYR A 525 -6.37 5.48 -10.17
CA TYR A 525 -6.51 4.04 -10.41
C TYR A 525 -7.36 3.82 -11.67
N PRO A 526 -6.76 3.59 -12.83
CA PRO A 526 -7.49 3.25 -14.04
C PRO A 526 -7.97 1.80 -14.02
N PHE A 527 -9.24 1.57 -14.42
CA PHE A 527 -9.83 0.24 -14.57
C PHE A 527 -10.42 0.06 -15.97
N GLY A 528 -10.24 -1.13 -16.55
CA GLY A 528 -10.72 -1.41 -17.91
C GLY A 528 -10.27 -0.35 -18.91
N SER A 529 -11.11 0.04 -19.84
CA SER A 529 -10.81 1.06 -20.85
C SER A 529 -11.43 2.44 -20.57
N ARG A 530 -12.37 2.52 -19.63
CA ARG A 530 -13.26 3.69 -19.49
C ARG A 530 -13.40 4.23 -18.08
N GLN A 531 -12.85 3.57 -17.08
CA GLN A 531 -13.09 3.89 -15.68
C GLN A 531 -11.82 4.37 -15.01
N TYR A 532 -11.92 5.46 -14.26
CA TYR A 532 -10.82 6.14 -13.58
C TYR A 532 -11.25 6.46 -12.15
N VAL A 533 -10.65 5.80 -11.17
CA VAL A 533 -10.91 6.10 -9.76
C VAL A 533 -9.88 7.12 -9.29
N LEU A 534 -10.35 8.16 -8.64
CA LEU A 534 -9.53 9.14 -7.95
C LEU A 534 -9.77 9.03 -6.45
N TYR A 535 -8.70 8.99 -5.68
CA TYR A 535 -8.78 9.00 -4.23
C TYR A 535 -7.96 10.16 -3.68
N ASN A 536 -8.64 11.12 -3.06
CA ASN A 536 -8.00 12.20 -2.34
C ASN A 536 -7.64 11.71 -0.94
N MET A 537 -6.37 11.56 -0.64
CA MET A 537 -5.86 11.15 0.68
C MET A 537 -5.32 12.34 1.49
N ASN A 538 -5.70 13.58 1.10
CA ASN A 538 -5.39 14.79 1.84
C ASN A 538 -6.51 15.17 2.81
N GLU A 539 -6.16 15.84 3.90
CA GLU A 539 -7.10 16.47 4.85
C GLU A 539 -7.81 17.70 4.28
N ALA A 540 -7.47 18.12 3.06
CA ALA A 540 -8.03 19.27 2.37
C ALA A 540 -8.86 18.86 1.15
N SER A 541 -9.79 19.73 0.75
CA SER A 541 -10.46 19.57 -0.53
C SER A 541 -9.54 19.98 -1.67
N GLU A 542 -9.42 19.10 -2.67
CA GLU A 542 -8.49 19.27 -3.77
C GLU A 542 -9.22 19.48 -5.11
N LYS A 543 -8.71 20.41 -5.91
CA LYS A 543 -9.13 20.59 -7.30
C LYS A 543 -8.19 19.82 -8.20
N VAL A 544 -8.74 18.89 -8.95
CA VAL A 544 -7.98 18.01 -9.83
C VAL A 544 -8.66 17.93 -11.20
N SER A 545 -7.91 17.54 -12.21
CA SER A 545 -8.47 17.20 -13.51
C SER A 545 -7.86 15.91 -14.05
N LEU A 546 -8.67 15.17 -14.79
CA LEU A 546 -8.18 14.13 -15.68
C LEU A 546 -8.01 14.74 -17.09
N ARG A 547 -6.82 14.62 -17.64
CA ARG A 547 -6.48 15.08 -18.99
C ARG A 547 -6.41 13.89 -19.94
N PHE A 548 -7.07 14.03 -21.08
CA PHE A 548 -7.16 13.00 -22.11
C PHE A 548 -6.69 13.55 -23.46
N PRO A 549 -6.29 12.67 -24.41
CA PRO A 549 -6.00 13.11 -25.78
C PRO A 549 -7.19 13.85 -26.40
N LYS A 550 -6.93 14.78 -27.33
CA LYS A 550 -7.95 15.56 -28.02
C LYS A 550 -9.04 14.74 -28.71
N THR A 551 -8.78 13.47 -28.95
CA THR A 551 -9.73 12.52 -29.55
C THR A 551 -10.77 12.00 -28.55
N ALA A 552 -10.59 12.28 -27.26
CA ALA A 552 -11.56 11.89 -26.24
C ALA A 552 -12.86 12.69 -26.39
N PRO A 553 -14.02 12.12 -26.02
CA PRO A 553 -15.30 12.79 -26.09
C PRO A 553 -15.37 14.02 -25.19
N VAL A 554 -16.07 15.08 -25.63
CA VAL A 554 -16.33 16.28 -24.84
C VAL A 554 -17.65 16.23 -24.07
N ARG A 555 -18.40 15.11 -24.13
CA ARG A 555 -19.68 14.93 -23.45
C ARG A 555 -19.83 13.49 -22.98
N GLY A 556 -20.71 13.29 -21.98
CA GLY A 556 -21.05 11.96 -21.47
C GLY A 556 -20.16 11.47 -20.33
N TRP A 557 -19.26 12.28 -19.81
CA TRP A 557 -18.47 11.97 -18.63
C TRP A 557 -19.34 11.99 -17.37
N ARG A 558 -19.16 11.01 -16.52
CA ARG A 558 -19.97 10.86 -15.33
C ARG A 558 -19.12 10.47 -14.13
N GLU A 559 -19.40 11.08 -13.00
CA GLU A 559 -18.94 10.62 -11.69
C GLU A 559 -20.03 9.68 -11.15
N THR A 560 -19.72 8.39 -10.99
CA THR A 560 -20.71 7.33 -10.75
C THR A 560 -20.98 7.05 -9.28
N MET A 561 -20.08 7.46 -8.36
CA MET A 561 -20.32 7.32 -6.91
C MET A 561 -21.50 8.20 -6.45
N VAL A 562 -21.68 9.38 -7.01
CA VAL A 562 -22.80 10.27 -6.68
C VAL A 562 -23.78 10.49 -7.87
N GLY A 563 -23.49 9.91 -9.02
CA GLY A 563 -24.39 9.98 -10.20
C GLY A 563 -24.42 11.36 -10.86
N ARG A 564 -23.29 12.09 -10.88
CA ARG A 564 -23.17 13.45 -11.40
C ARG A 564 -22.49 13.48 -12.76
N ASP A 565 -23.07 14.21 -13.72
CA ASP A 565 -22.40 14.49 -14.99
C ASP A 565 -21.25 15.46 -14.79
N LEU A 566 -20.13 15.20 -15.47
CA LEU A 566 -18.93 16.01 -15.40
C LEU A 566 -18.75 16.82 -16.70
N PRO A 567 -18.46 18.12 -16.62
CA PRO A 567 -18.11 18.92 -17.78
C PRO A 567 -16.73 18.50 -18.28
N ALA A 568 -16.61 18.36 -19.61
CA ALA A 568 -15.33 18.18 -20.27
C ALA A 568 -15.09 19.34 -21.22
N THR A 569 -13.92 19.94 -21.17
CA THR A 569 -13.57 21.12 -21.96
C THR A 569 -12.29 20.90 -22.75
N PRO A 570 -12.24 21.28 -24.04
CA PRO A 570 -10.98 21.34 -24.77
C PRO A 570 -10.03 22.36 -24.14
N VAL A 571 -8.78 21.97 -23.97
CA VAL A 571 -7.72 22.84 -23.45
C VAL A 571 -6.47 22.71 -24.29
N ASP A 572 -5.81 23.82 -24.47
CA ASP A 572 -4.52 23.90 -25.14
C ASP A 572 -3.42 24.14 -24.12
N GLY A 573 -2.32 23.40 -24.24
CA GLY A 573 -1.13 23.55 -23.42
C GLY A 573 0.12 23.49 -24.27
N GLY A 574 1.23 24.05 -23.76
CA GLY A 574 2.48 24.15 -24.49
C GLY A 574 2.46 25.24 -25.58
N GLN A 575 3.64 25.46 -26.19
CA GLN A 575 3.81 26.45 -27.25
C GLN A 575 4.55 25.85 -28.45
N GLY A 576 4.24 26.35 -29.65
CA GLY A 576 4.90 25.94 -30.90
C GLY A 576 4.84 24.42 -31.14
N PRO A 577 5.97 23.75 -31.43
CA PRO A 577 6.00 22.31 -31.69
C PRO A 577 5.60 21.42 -30.49
N TRP A 578 5.58 21.98 -29.28
CA TRP A 578 5.19 21.29 -28.03
C TRP A 578 3.75 21.59 -27.63
N ALA A 579 2.98 22.26 -28.50
CA ALA A 579 1.57 22.51 -28.26
C ALA A 579 0.80 21.19 -28.13
N ARG A 580 0.02 21.07 -27.06
CA ARG A 580 -0.84 19.91 -26.78
C ARG A 580 -2.29 20.35 -26.80
N HIS A 581 -3.13 19.52 -27.37
CA HIS A 581 -4.57 19.68 -27.35
C HIS A 581 -5.16 18.52 -26.57
N GLU A 582 -5.77 18.82 -25.44
CA GLU A 582 -6.26 17.82 -24.49
C GLU A 582 -7.74 18.10 -24.17
N ILE A 583 -8.41 17.08 -23.65
CA ILE A 583 -9.74 17.21 -23.04
C ILE A 583 -9.55 17.18 -21.53
N ASP A 584 -10.05 18.21 -20.87
CA ASP A 584 -10.01 18.39 -19.41
C ASP A 584 -11.34 18.00 -18.78
N VAL A 585 -11.29 17.07 -17.83
CA VAL A 585 -12.42 16.67 -16.97
C VAL A 585 -12.10 17.07 -15.55
N ALA A 586 -12.59 18.25 -15.16
CA ALA A 586 -12.29 18.84 -13.85
C ALA A 586 -13.29 18.41 -12.77
N LEU A 587 -12.78 18.18 -11.57
CA LEU A 587 -13.60 17.92 -10.39
C LEU A 587 -12.92 18.44 -9.12
N THR A 588 -13.73 18.60 -8.07
CA THR A 588 -13.24 18.90 -6.73
C THR A 588 -13.55 17.69 -5.85
N LEU A 589 -12.54 17.17 -5.19
CA LEU A 589 -12.64 16.07 -4.23
C LEU A 589 -12.58 16.64 -2.80
N LYS A 590 -13.48 16.21 -1.94
CA LYS A 590 -13.41 16.51 -0.50
C LYS A 590 -12.25 15.76 0.13
N PRO A 591 -11.87 16.09 1.40
CA PRO A 591 -10.94 15.26 2.14
C PRO A 591 -11.38 13.79 2.13
N PHE A 592 -10.45 12.90 1.86
CA PHE A 592 -10.60 11.44 1.82
C PHE A 592 -11.75 10.94 0.91
N GLU A 593 -12.17 11.71 -0.07
CA GLU A 593 -13.21 11.34 -1.03
C GLU A 593 -12.67 10.45 -2.14
N ILE A 594 -13.46 9.43 -2.47
CA ILE A 594 -13.25 8.58 -3.64
C ILE A 594 -14.28 8.97 -4.71
N ALA A 595 -13.81 9.24 -5.91
CA ALA A 595 -14.64 9.49 -7.09
C ALA A 595 -14.36 8.46 -8.17
N VAL A 596 -15.40 7.95 -8.80
CA VAL A 596 -15.30 7.03 -9.94
C VAL A 596 -15.76 7.77 -11.19
N VAL A 597 -14.80 8.16 -12.04
CA VAL A 597 -15.05 8.86 -13.30
C VAL A 597 -15.16 7.84 -14.42
N GLU A 598 -16.28 7.87 -15.13
CA GLU A 598 -16.55 7.00 -16.26
C GLU A 598 -16.54 7.79 -17.56
N ALA A 599 -15.77 7.27 -18.54
CA ALA A 599 -15.75 7.80 -19.89
C ALA A 599 -16.98 7.32 -20.69
N PRO A 600 -17.51 8.11 -21.60
CA PRO A 600 -18.65 7.77 -22.43
C PRO A 600 -18.43 6.60 -23.37
#